data_0c48a7bef2984a22d7615252173e875e
#
_entry.id   0c48a7bef2984a22d7615252173e875e
#
_cell.length_a   1.000
_cell.length_b   1.000
_cell.length_c   1.000
_cell.angle_alpha   90.00
_cell.angle_beta   90.00
_cell.angle_gamma   90.00
#
_symmetry.space_group_name_H-M   'P 1'
#
loop_
_entity.id
_entity.type
_entity.pdbx_description
1 polymer ?
#
loop_
_entity_poly.entity_id
_entity_poly.type
_entity_poly.pdbx_seq_one_letter_code
_entity_poly.pdbx_strand_id
1 'polypeptide(L)'
;MRTALTIAGSASSGGAGIQADIKTMTANGVFALCAVTALTAQNTTGVTDIFDSTPHFLAEQLDAVFTDIFPDAVKIGMVSSAELIETIAAKLKEYGAKHIVVDPVMVATSGAKLLRDDAVTALCEKLLPLAEVLTPNIPEAEILSGMTIQNAADMERAAQTISEKYGCAVLCKGGHQINDADDLLWRDGAGKWFKGRRIDNPNTHGTGCTLSSAIASNLAKGYDLDTSVERAKAYISGALAAMLDLGHGSGPMNHMFALKGDFVE
;
A
#
# COMPACT_ATOMS: atom_id res chain seq x y z
N MET A 1 14.31 17.78 -4.06
CA MET A 1 13.42 16.69 -4.48
C MET A 1 12.74 16.15 -3.25
N ARG A 2 11.46 15.79 -3.30
CA ARG A 2 10.76 15.15 -2.18
C ARG A 2 11.12 13.68 -2.10
N THR A 3 11.04 13.12 -0.90
CA THR A 3 11.46 11.74 -0.59
C THR A 3 10.31 10.94 -0.02
N ALA A 4 10.25 9.65 -0.29
CA ALA A 4 9.30 8.73 0.36
C ALA A 4 9.97 7.39 0.65
N LEU A 5 9.71 6.85 1.84
CA LEU A 5 10.21 5.56 2.27
C LEU A 5 9.13 4.49 2.04
N THR A 6 9.48 3.39 1.38
CA THR A 6 8.67 2.17 1.44
C THR A 6 9.27 1.17 2.43
N ILE A 7 8.42 0.59 3.28
CA ILE A 7 8.74 -0.48 4.22
C ILE A 7 7.86 -1.67 3.82
N ALA A 8 8.44 -2.64 3.11
CA ALA A 8 7.68 -3.79 2.59
C ALA A 8 8.60 -4.95 2.19
N GLY A 9 8.00 -6.07 1.85
CA GLY A 9 8.70 -7.18 1.22
C GLY A 9 9.10 -6.88 -0.22
N SER A 10 10.15 -7.55 -0.67
CA SER A 10 10.63 -7.53 -2.06
C SER A 10 9.90 -8.57 -2.89
N ALA A 11 9.51 -8.24 -4.12
CA ALA A 11 8.95 -9.18 -5.10
C ALA A 11 9.90 -9.30 -6.30
N SER A 12 10.58 -10.45 -6.44
CA SER A 12 11.61 -10.65 -7.48
C SER A 12 11.09 -10.49 -8.91
N SER A 13 9.79 -10.73 -9.14
CA SER A 13 9.13 -10.46 -10.43
C SER A 13 8.94 -8.97 -10.75
N GLY A 14 9.17 -8.10 -9.77
CA GLY A 14 9.12 -6.65 -9.95
C GLY A 14 7.73 -6.02 -10.04
N GLY A 15 6.64 -6.81 -9.88
CA GLY A 15 5.25 -6.35 -10.04
C GLY A 15 4.60 -5.83 -8.77
N ALA A 16 5.11 -6.18 -7.61
CA ALA A 16 4.57 -5.79 -6.30
C ALA A 16 5.70 -5.43 -5.32
N GLY A 17 5.34 -5.26 -4.04
CA GLY A 17 6.29 -4.96 -2.97
C GLY A 17 7.13 -3.71 -3.23
N ILE A 18 8.33 -3.68 -2.67
CA ILE A 18 9.22 -2.51 -2.82
C ILE A 18 9.52 -2.15 -4.28
N GLN A 19 9.52 -3.13 -5.19
CA GLN A 19 9.79 -2.86 -6.61
C GLN A 19 8.66 -2.05 -7.26
N ALA A 20 7.41 -2.40 -6.99
CA ALA A 20 6.27 -1.61 -7.45
C ALA A 20 6.25 -0.24 -6.79
N ASP A 21 6.56 -0.18 -5.49
CA ASP A 21 6.59 1.05 -4.71
C ASP A 21 7.65 2.02 -5.26
N ILE A 22 8.89 1.57 -5.44
CA ILE A 22 9.99 2.39 -5.98
C ILE A 22 9.66 2.90 -7.39
N LYS A 23 9.17 2.02 -8.28
CA LYS A 23 8.74 2.42 -9.64
C LYS A 23 7.64 3.48 -9.59
N THR A 24 6.64 3.28 -8.73
CA THR A 24 5.53 4.22 -8.55
C THR A 24 5.99 5.56 -8.01
N MET A 25 6.79 5.58 -6.95
CA MET A 25 7.32 6.80 -6.34
C MET A 25 8.17 7.57 -7.35
N THR A 26 9.07 6.88 -8.07
CA THR A 26 9.93 7.47 -9.11
C THR A 26 9.09 8.06 -10.25
N ALA A 27 8.11 7.33 -10.77
CA ALA A 27 7.22 7.81 -11.83
C ALA A 27 6.34 9.00 -11.38
N ASN A 28 6.09 9.11 -10.07
CA ASN A 28 5.39 10.27 -9.46
C ASN A 28 6.35 11.42 -9.09
N GLY A 29 7.64 11.37 -9.47
CA GLY A 29 8.62 12.43 -9.25
C GLY A 29 9.13 12.55 -7.81
N VAL A 30 9.13 11.46 -7.05
CA VAL A 30 9.59 11.37 -5.66
C VAL A 30 10.80 10.44 -5.59
N PHE A 31 11.85 10.83 -4.85
CA PHE A 31 12.98 9.96 -4.60
C PHE A 31 12.58 8.85 -3.63
N ALA A 32 12.65 7.62 -4.10
CA ALA A 32 12.23 6.45 -3.33
C ALA A 32 13.36 5.91 -2.46
N LEU A 33 13.07 5.74 -1.17
CA LEU A 33 13.90 5.04 -0.19
C LEU A 33 13.22 3.72 0.15
N CYS A 34 13.95 2.71 0.62
CA CYS A 34 13.35 1.44 1.02
C CYS A 34 13.99 0.84 2.27
N ALA A 35 13.16 0.15 3.07
CA ALA A 35 13.55 -0.80 4.09
C ALA A 35 12.84 -2.13 3.82
N VAL A 36 13.61 -3.20 3.66
CA VAL A 36 13.13 -4.50 3.19
C VAL A 36 12.75 -5.39 4.37
N THR A 37 11.48 -5.80 4.44
CA THR A 37 10.96 -6.68 5.50
C THR A 37 11.17 -8.16 5.19
N ALA A 38 11.15 -8.53 3.91
CA ALA A 38 11.36 -9.89 3.43
C ALA A 38 11.83 -9.90 1.98
N LEU A 39 12.58 -10.91 1.59
CA LEU A 39 12.87 -11.25 0.19
C LEU A 39 11.97 -12.40 -0.23
N THR A 40 11.28 -12.27 -1.38
CA THR A 40 10.49 -13.37 -1.92
C THR A 40 11.09 -13.89 -3.22
N ALA A 41 11.22 -15.19 -3.35
CA ALA A 41 11.43 -15.84 -4.62
C ALA A 41 10.07 -16.01 -5.32
N GLN A 42 9.69 -15.00 -6.10
CA GLN A 42 8.35 -14.86 -6.64
C GLN A 42 8.38 -14.54 -8.14
N ASN A 43 7.46 -15.16 -8.86
CA ASN A 43 7.14 -14.84 -10.25
C ASN A 43 5.65 -14.57 -10.42
N THR A 44 5.16 -14.42 -11.66
CA THR A 44 3.74 -14.11 -11.93
C THR A 44 2.79 -15.26 -11.61
N THR A 45 3.31 -16.48 -11.41
CA THR A 45 2.52 -17.68 -11.13
C THR A 45 2.52 -18.09 -9.66
N GLY A 46 3.41 -17.53 -8.82
CA GLY A 46 3.43 -17.84 -7.39
C GLY A 46 4.72 -17.46 -6.67
N VAL A 47 4.72 -17.75 -5.37
CA VAL A 47 5.86 -17.58 -4.46
C VAL A 47 6.42 -18.98 -4.14
N THR A 48 7.72 -19.18 -4.33
CA THR A 48 8.40 -20.45 -4.08
C THR A 48 9.20 -20.46 -2.79
N ASP A 49 9.65 -19.28 -2.32
CA ASP A 49 10.40 -19.16 -1.06
C ASP A 49 10.33 -17.74 -0.50
N ILE A 50 10.50 -17.61 0.82
CA ILE A 50 10.49 -16.33 1.54
C ILE A 50 11.64 -16.34 2.54
N PHE A 51 12.43 -15.27 2.53
CA PHE A 51 13.47 -15.00 3.51
C PHE A 51 13.17 -13.69 4.23
N ASP A 52 12.75 -13.79 5.50
CA ASP A 52 12.41 -12.63 6.33
C ASP A 52 13.67 -11.89 6.80
N SER A 53 13.60 -10.57 6.86
CA SER A 53 14.56 -9.74 7.58
C SER A 53 14.48 -10.02 9.08
N THR A 54 15.58 -9.86 9.79
CA THR A 54 15.52 -9.88 11.26
C THR A 54 15.03 -8.52 11.79
N PRO A 55 14.38 -8.47 12.97
CA PRO A 55 14.01 -7.20 13.60
C PRO A 55 15.19 -6.25 13.78
N HIS A 56 16.35 -6.77 14.17
CA HIS A 56 17.58 -5.99 14.32
C HIS A 56 18.00 -5.37 12.98
N PHE A 57 18.09 -6.17 11.91
CA PHE A 57 18.53 -5.63 10.61
C PHE A 57 17.52 -4.67 9.99
N LEU A 58 16.22 -4.88 10.24
CA LEU A 58 15.20 -3.92 9.82
C LEU A 58 15.35 -2.59 10.58
N ALA A 59 15.63 -2.63 11.87
CA ALA A 59 15.92 -1.43 12.66
C ALA A 59 17.12 -0.66 12.09
N GLU A 60 18.23 -1.34 11.79
CA GLU A 60 19.42 -0.75 11.17
C GLU A 60 19.11 -0.09 9.80
N GLN A 61 18.27 -0.72 8.95
CA GLN A 61 17.83 -0.12 7.69
C GLN A 61 17.05 1.18 7.93
N LEU A 62 16.14 1.17 8.91
CA LEU A 62 15.33 2.35 9.26
C LEU A 62 16.21 3.45 9.84
N ASP A 63 17.12 3.13 10.74
CA ASP A 63 18.07 4.08 11.33
C ASP A 63 18.94 4.73 10.25
N ALA A 64 19.47 3.93 9.32
CA ALA A 64 20.27 4.44 8.21
C ALA A 64 19.51 5.44 7.33
N VAL A 65 18.21 5.21 7.09
CA VAL A 65 17.37 6.12 6.30
C VAL A 65 17.03 7.37 7.11
N PHE A 66 16.48 7.21 8.31
CA PHE A 66 15.97 8.36 9.08
C PHE A 66 17.05 9.30 9.59
N THR A 67 18.28 8.80 9.79
CA THR A 67 19.42 9.64 10.27
C THR A 67 20.16 10.39 9.16
N ASP A 68 19.92 10.05 7.88
CA ASP A 68 20.60 10.68 6.73
C ASP A 68 19.59 11.36 5.79
N ILE A 69 18.78 10.57 5.07
CA ILE A 69 17.76 11.12 4.15
C ILE A 69 16.39 10.94 4.79
N PHE A 70 15.98 11.89 5.62
CA PHE A 70 14.69 11.83 6.32
C PHE A 70 13.52 11.85 5.31
N PRO A 71 12.62 10.84 5.31
CA PRO A 71 11.53 10.77 4.35
C PRO A 71 10.42 11.78 4.64
N ASP A 72 9.90 12.45 3.60
CA ASP A 72 8.72 13.33 3.69
C ASP A 72 7.42 12.52 3.90
N ALA A 73 7.37 11.27 3.46
CA ALA A 73 6.25 10.35 3.69
C ALA A 73 6.73 8.90 3.80
N VAL A 74 5.92 8.06 4.43
CA VAL A 74 6.22 6.62 4.60
C VAL A 74 5.05 5.79 4.08
N LYS A 75 5.35 4.78 3.25
CA LYS A 75 4.38 3.74 2.87
C LYS A 75 4.77 2.42 3.51
N ILE A 76 3.83 1.76 4.13
CA ILE A 76 4.01 0.42 4.70
C ILE A 76 3.15 -0.57 3.91
N GLY A 77 3.78 -1.63 3.42
CA GLY A 77 3.12 -2.74 2.74
C GLY A 77 3.12 -4.01 3.57
N MET A 78 3.42 -5.15 2.92
CA MET A 78 3.46 -6.44 3.60
C MET A 78 4.57 -6.52 4.65
N VAL A 79 4.21 -6.92 5.86
CA VAL A 79 5.11 -7.23 6.98
C VAL A 79 4.67 -8.55 7.58
N SER A 80 5.56 -9.56 7.60
CA SER A 80 5.23 -10.96 7.86
C SER A 80 5.02 -11.31 9.33
N SER A 81 5.70 -10.65 10.28
CA SER A 81 5.73 -11.05 11.69
C SER A 81 5.42 -9.91 12.67
N ALA A 82 4.98 -10.28 13.87
CA ALA A 82 4.69 -9.35 14.95
C ALA A 82 5.94 -8.54 15.35
N GLU A 83 7.10 -9.18 15.43
CA GLU A 83 8.34 -8.54 15.83
C GLU A 83 8.81 -7.48 14.83
N LEU A 84 8.64 -7.73 13.53
CA LEU A 84 8.93 -6.73 12.49
C LEU A 84 7.96 -5.55 12.57
N ILE A 85 6.67 -5.81 12.80
CA ILE A 85 5.64 -4.78 12.98
C ILE A 85 5.95 -3.90 14.19
N GLU A 86 6.31 -4.50 15.32
CA GLU A 86 6.70 -3.78 16.54
C GLU A 86 7.95 -2.93 16.31
N THR A 87 8.94 -3.48 15.60
CA THR A 87 10.17 -2.74 15.22
C THR A 87 9.84 -1.52 14.37
N ILE A 88 9.01 -1.68 13.34
CA ILE A 88 8.57 -0.56 12.49
C ILE A 88 7.85 0.50 13.33
N ALA A 89 6.87 0.08 14.14
CA ALA A 89 6.09 1.00 14.96
C ALA A 89 6.96 1.77 15.97
N ALA A 90 7.95 1.11 16.57
CA ALA A 90 8.90 1.75 17.48
C ALA A 90 9.75 2.80 16.77
N LYS A 91 10.33 2.46 15.60
CA LYS A 91 11.17 3.37 14.82
C LYS A 91 10.39 4.56 14.23
N LEU A 92 9.18 4.36 13.75
CA LEU A 92 8.33 5.45 13.28
C LEU A 92 8.00 6.46 14.39
N LYS A 93 7.75 5.98 15.61
CA LYS A 93 7.55 6.83 16.79
C LYS A 93 8.83 7.54 17.21
N GLU A 94 9.95 6.82 17.27
CA GLU A 94 11.25 7.35 17.65
C GLU A 94 11.65 8.55 16.79
N TYR A 95 11.50 8.43 15.47
CA TYR A 95 11.86 9.47 14.52
C TYR A 95 10.74 10.50 14.26
N GLY A 96 9.54 10.29 14.79
CA GLY A 96 8.40 11.19 14.55
C GLY A 96 8.01 11.24 13.07
N ALA A 97 8.01 10.08 12.41
CA ALA A 97 7.64 9.95 11.00
C ALA A 97 6.25 10.52 10.71
N LYS A 98 6.08 11.15 9.55
CA LYS A 98 4.83 11.80 9.12
C LYS A 98 4.33 11.19 7.82
N HIS A 99 3.07 11.51 7.48
CA HIS A 99 2.43 11.06 6.23
C HIS A 99 2.56 9.55 6.03
N ILE A 100 2.13 8.79 7.06
CA ILE A 100 2.24 7.32 7.09
C ILE A 100 1.00 6.74 6.39
N VAL A 101 1.23 6.07 5.26
CA VAL A 101 0.23 5.31 4.50
C VAL A 101 0.43 3.83 4.77
N VAL A 102 -0.57 3.16 5.33
CA VAL A 102 -0.51 1.71 5.60
C VAL A 102 -1.46 0.96 4.67
N ASP A 103 -0.91 0.11 3.83
CA ASP A 103 -1.68 -0.91 3.10
C ASP A 103 -1.70 -2.18 3.96
N PRO A 104 -2.84 -2.50 4.61
CA PRO A 104 -2.89 -3.54 5.63
C PRO A 104 -2.99 -4.93 4.98
N VAL A 105 -1.93 -5.34 4.29
CA VAL A 105 -1.88 -6.59 3.52
C VAL A 105 -1.98 -7.79 4.46
N MET A 106 -3.19 -8.33 4.63
CA MET A 106 -3.49 -9.49 5.48
C MET A 106 -3.86 -10.73 4.68
N VAL A 107 -4.39 -10.53 3.47
CA VAL A 107 -4.92 -11.60 2.63
C VAL A 107 -4.35 -11.47 1.22
N ALA A 108 -3.86 -12.56 0.66
CA ALA A 108 -3.43 -12.60 -0.75
C ALA A 108 -4.63 -12.42 -1.69
N THR A 109 -4.38 -12.00 -2.92
CA THR A 109 -5.41 -11.92 -3.98
C THR A 109 -6.11 -13.28 -4.20
N SER A 110 -5.43 -14.39 -3.90
CA SER A 110 -5.99 -15.75 -3.93
C SER A 110 -6.93 -16.08 -2.76
N GLY A 111 -7.08 -15.17 -1.77
CA GLY A 111 -7.82 -15.41 -0.53
C GLY A 111 -7.02 -16.12 0.58
N ALA A 112 -5.76 -16.47 0.33
CA ALA A 112 -4.93 -17.11 1.35
C ALA A 112 -4.54 -16.09 2.44
N LYS A 113 -4.65 -16.48 3.72
CA LYS A 113 -4.21 -15.69 4.87
C LYS A 113 -2.68 -15.54 4.81
N LEU A 114 -2.21 -14.30 4.80
CA LEU A 114 -0.78 -13.97 4.72
C LEU A 114 -0.15 -13.74 6.09
N LEU A 115 -0.94 -13.32 7.08
CA LEU A 115 -0.48 -13.02 8.42
C LEU A 115 -1.02 -14.04 9.43
N ARG A 116 -0.17 -14.38 10.41
CA ARG A 116 -0.59 -15.11 11.61
C ARG A 116 -1.38 -14.19 12.54
N ASP A 117 -2.12 -14.75 13.48
CA ASP A 117 -2.99 -14.00 14.39
C ASP A 117 -2.22 -13.04 15.29
N ASP A 118 -1.02 -13.42 15.73
CA ASP A 118 -0.12 -12.57 16.49
C ASP A 118 0.33 -11.33 15.71
N ALA A 119 0.65 -11.50 14.42
CA ALA A 119 1.03 -10.41 13.53
C ALA A 119 -0.17 -9.48 13.22
N VAL A 120 -1.38 -10.02 13.06
CA VAL A 120 -2.61 -9.21 12.91
C VAL A 120 -2.84 -8.37 14.16
N THR A 121 -2.67 -8.96 15.35
CA THR A 121 -2.81 -8.24 16.63
C THR A 121 -1.79 -7.11 16.73
N ALA A 122 -0.51 -7.39 16.47
CA ALA A 122 0.54 -6.37 16.48
C ALA A 122 0.27 -5.25 15.46
N LEU A 123 -0.18 -5.60 14.25
CA LEU A 123 -0.58 -4.64 13.21
C LEU A 123 -1.65 -3.68 13.76
N CYS A 124 -2.75 -4.25 14.27
CA CYS A 124 -3.89 -3.48 14.77
C CYS A 124 -3.54 -2.59 15.98
N GLU A 125 -2.73 -3.09 16.93
CA GLU A 125 -2.45 -2.38 18.18
C GLU A 125 -1.28 -1.41 18.09
N LYS A 126 -0.27 -1.69 17.27
CA LYS A 126 1.00 -0.94 17.27
C LYS A 126 1.19 -0.06 16.05
N LEU A 127 0.75 -0.51 14.87
CA LEU A 127 1.08 0.14 13.61
C LEU A 127 -0.09 0.95 13.05
N LEU A 128 -1.31 0.39 12.98
CA LEU A 128 -2.46 1.10 12.40
C LEU A 128 -2.76 2.44 13.10
N PRO A 129 -2.62 2.59 14.44
CA PRO A 129 -2.81 3.87 15.11
C PRO A 129 -1.80 4.96 14.76
N LEU A 130 -0.72 4.63 14.03
CA LEU A 130 0.27 5.60 13.55
C LEU A 130 -0.02 6.12 12.15
N ALA A 131 -0.97 5.49 11.45
CA ALA A 131 -1.28 5.84 10.07
C ALA A 131 -2.01 7.20 9.98
N GLU A 132 -1.69 7.96 8.94
CA GLU A 132 -2.55 9.04 8.47
C GLU A 132 -3.71 8.48 7.66
N VAL A 133 -3.44 7.46 6.84
CA VAL A 133 -4.46 6.78 6.06
C VAL A 133 -4.17 5.27 5.94
N LEU A 134 -5.23 4.48 6.11
CA LEU A 134 -5.26 3.05 5.82
C LEU A 134 -5.89 2.82 4.45
N THR A 135 -5.39 1.82 3.70
CA THR A 135 -5.92 1.50 2.36
C THR A 135 -6.42 0.05 2.25
N PRO A 136 -7.37 -0.39 3.10
CA PRO A 136 -7.87 -1.76 3.07
C PRO A 136 -8.70 -2.04 1.82
N ASN A 137 -8.57 -3.24 1.27
CA ASN A 137 -9.57 -3.80 0.36
C ASN A 137 -10.80 -4.29 1.17
N ILE A 138 -11.86 -4.74 0.48
CA ILE A 138 -13.10 -5.17 1.16
C ILE A 138 -12.85 -6.32 2.16
N PRO A 139 -12.16 -7.43 1.83
CA PRO A 139 -11.84 -8.47 2.80
C PRO A 139 -11.03 -7.98 4.01
N GLU A 140 -10.09 -7.08 3.80
CA GLU A 140 -9.30 -6.46 4.87
C GLU A 140 -10.16 -5.54 5.73
N ALA A 141 -11.05 -4.76 5.11
CA ALA A 141 -12.00 -3.90 5.82
C ALA A 141 -12.99 -4.71 6.67
N GLU A 142 -13.43 -5.86 6.19
CA GLU A 142 -14.27 -6.80 6.96
C GLU A 142 -13.53 -7.31 8.21
N ILE A 143 -12.26 -7.71 8.07
CA ILE A 143 -11.43 -8.15 9.20
C ILE A 143 -11.23 -7.02 10.22
N LEU A 144 -10.88 -5.81 9.75
CA LEU A 144 -10.59 -4.68 10.63
C LEU A 144 -11.81 -4.14 11.36
N SER A 145 -12.97 -4.12 10.69
CA SER A 145 -14.24 -3.64 11.25
C SER A 145 -15.01 -4.71 12.03
N GLY A 146 -14.77 -6.00 11.76
CA GLY A 146 -15.58 -7.11 12.25
C GLY A 146 -16.97 -7.19 11.59
N MET A 147 -17.16 -6.57 10.44
CA MET A 147 -18.45 -6.47 9.74
C MET A 147 -18.37 -7.16 8.38
N THR A 148 -19.50 -7.68 7.90
CA THR A 148 -19.61 -8.13 6.49
C THR A 148 -20.05 -6.96 5.62
N ILE A 149 -19.42 -6.81 4.45
CA ILE A 149 -19.66 -5.71 3.51
C ILE A 149 -20.32 -6.26 2.25
N GLN A 150 -21.60 -5.96 2.06
CA GLN A 150 -22.40 -6.43 0.93
C GLN A 150 -22.82 -5.31 -0.03
N ASN A 151 -22.75 -4.06 0.41
CA ASN A 151 -23.21 -2.89 -0.34
C ASN A 151 -22.44 -1.62 0.10
N ALA A 152 -22.72 -0.50 -0.57
CA ALA A 152 -22.08 0.77 -0.29
C ALA A 152 -22.31 1.28 1.16
N ALA A 153 -23.49 1.09 1.70
CA ALA A 153 -23.81 1.50 3.09
C ALA A 153 -23.03 0.68 4.12
N ASP A 154 -22.80 -0.61 3.86
CA ASP A 154 -21.95 -1.45 4.71
C ASP A 154 -20.50 -0.99 4.65
N MET A 155 -20.03 -0.61 3.45
CA MET A 155 -18.68 -0.10 3.23
C MET A 155 -18.45 1.22 3.97
N GLU A 156 -19.44 2.12 3.99
CA GLU A 156 -19.40 3.36 4.78
C GLU A 156 -19.32 3.08 6.28
N ARG A 157 -20.17 2.18 6.79
CA ARG A 157 -20.14 1.81 8.21
C ARG A 157 -18.83 1.13 8.62
N ALA A 158 -18.30 0.24 7.78
CA ALA A 158 -17.02 -0.41 8.03
C ALA A 158 -15.87 0.62 8.04
N ALA A 159 -15.82 1.52 7.06
CA ALA A 159 -14.81 2.57 6.99
C ALA A 159 -14.89 3.52 8.20
N GLN A 160 -16.10 3.90 8.63
CA GLN A 160 -16.33 4.68 9.84
C GLN A 160 -15.80 3.95 11.07
N THR A 161 -16.19 2.68 11.27
CA THR A 161 -15.77 1.85 12.42
C THR A 161 -14.24 1.75 12.49
N ILE A 162 -13.58 1.53 11.36
CA ILE A 162 -12.11 1.45 11.29
C ILE A 162 -11.49 2.80 11.62
N SER A 163 -12.03 3.89 11.05
CA SER A 163 -11.52 5.24 11.28
C SER A 163 -11.63 5.66 12.76
N GLU A 164 -12.77 5.40 13.39
CA GLU A 164 -12.98 5.66 14.82
C GLU A 164 -12.06 4.82 15.71
N LYS A 165 -11.87 3.54 15.34
CA LYS A 165 -11.04 2.61 16.12
C LYS A 165 -9.56 2.96 16.11
N TYR A 166 -9.03 3.43 14.98
CA TYR A 166 -7.59 3.68 14.82
C TYR A 166 -7.23 5.17 14.80
N GLY A 167 -8.21 6.06 14.73
CA GLY A 167 -7.99 7.52 14.75
C GLY A 167 -7.38 8.07 13.46
N CYS A 168 -7.64 7.46 12.30
CA CYS A 168 -7.03 7.80 11.03
C CYS A 168 -8.04 7.81 9.88
N ALA A 169 -7.67 8.36 8.73
CA ALA A 169 -8.46 8.22 7.52
C ALA A 169 -8.44 6.79 6.97
N VAL A 170 -9.50 6.38 6.28
CA VAL A 170 -9.62 5.04 5.69
C VAL A 170 -10.05 5.16 4.24
N LEU A 171 -9.20 4.72 3.32
CA LEU A 171 -9.54 4.53 1.93
C LEU A 171 -9.94 3.07 1.70
N CYS A 172 -11.21 2.76 1.84
CA CYS A 172 -11.74 1.44 1.54
C CYS A 172 -11.79 1.24 0.03
N LYS A 173 -10.99 0.29 -0.49
CA LYS A 173 -10.87 0.02 -1.94
C LYS A 173 -12.07 -0.78 -2.42
N GLY A 174 -12.75 -0.31 -3.46
CA GLY A 174 -13.84 -1.03 -4.14
C GLY A 174 -13.37 -2.15 -5.06
N GLY A 175 -14.25 -2.61 -5.93
CA GLY A 175 -13.91 -3.55 -7.02
C GLY A 175 -14.17 -5.03 -6.74
N HIS A 176 -14.51 -5.44 -5.54
CA HIS A 176 -14.84 -6.84 -5.18
C HIS A 176 -16.34 -7.15 -5.38
N GLN A 177 -16.87 -6.89 -6.58
CA GLN A 177 -18.26 -7.18 -7.00
C GLN A 177 -19.37 -6.30 -6.35
N ILE A 178 -19.05 -5.34 -5.49
CA ILE A 178 -20.05 -4.51 -4.80
C ILE A 178 -20.39 -3.26 -5.61
N ASN A 179 -19.40 -2.66 -6.23
CA ASN A 179 -19.52 -1.55 -7.15
C ASN A 179 -18.36 -1.60 -8.16
N ASP A 180 -18.37 -0.84 -9.22
CA ASP A 180 -17.41 -0.93 -10.31
C ASP A 180 -15.96 -0.87 -9.79
N ALA A 181 -15.33 0.26 -9.70
CA ALA A 181 -14.00 0.46 -9.09
C ALA A 181 -14.01 1.72 -8.22
N ASP A 182 -15.16 1.98 -7.59
CA ASP A 182 -15.34 3.13 -6.71
C ASP A 182 -14.70 2.88 -5.35
N ASP A 183 -13.85 3.80 -4.89
CA ASP A 183 -13.23 3.75 -3.57
C ASP A 183 -13.87 4.79 -2.65
N LEU A 184 -13.99 4.45 -1.39
CA LEU A 184 -14.54 5.32 -0.34
C LEU A 184 -13.43 5.82 0.58
N LEU A 185 -13.18 7.12 0.62
CA LEU A 185 -12.38 7.75 1.65
C LEU A 185 -13.28 8.22 2.79
N TRP A 186 -13.07 7.69 3.98
CA TRP A 186 -13.70 8.14 5.22
C TRP A 186 -12.70 8.90 6.08
N ARG A 187 -13.02 10.14 6.42
CA ARG A 187 -12.23 10.95 7.36
C ARG A 187 -13.08 12.05 7.99
N ASP A 188 -12.72 12.52 9.17
CA ASP A 188 -13.38 13.63 9.87
C ASP A 188 -14.91 13.45 9.99
N GLY A 189 -15.37 12.20 10.13
CA GLY A 189 -16.78 11.85 10.26
C GLY A 189 -17.59 11.87 8.95
N ALA A 190 -16.94 11.99 7.79
CA ALA A 190 -17.60 12.04 6.48
C ALA A 190 -16.95 11.09 5.45
N GLY A 191 -17.79 10.52 4.60
CA GLY A 191 -17.38 9.70 3.46
C GLY A 191 -17.35 10.47 2.15
N LYS A 192 -16.29 10.29 1.35
CA LYS A 192 -16.17 10.80 -0.01
C LYS A 192 -15.88 9.66 -0.98
N TRP A 193 -16.75 9.49 -1.97
CA TRP A 193 -16.58 8.49 -3.02
C TRP A 193 -15.72 9.00 -4.16
N PHE A 194 -14.71 8.24 -4.52
CA PHE A 194 -13.89 8.43 -5.70
C PHE A 194 -14.32 7.45 -6.77
N LYS A 195 -14.98 7.94 -7.78
CA LYS A 195 -15.46 7.14 -8.89
C LYS A 195 -14.31 6.52 -9.67
N GLY A 196 -14.47 5.26 -10.07
CA GLY A 196 -13.52 4.53 -10.87
C GLY A 196 -14.23 3.67 -11.91
N ARG A 197 -13.61 3.49 -13.07
CA ARG A 197 -14.05 2.53 -14.05
C ARG A 197 -13.18 1.29 -13.97
N ARG A 198 -13.82 0.12 -13.95
CA ARG A 198 -13.10 -1.15 -14.03
C ARG A 198 -12.38 -1.26 -15.38
N ILE A 199 -11.10 -1.53 -15.34
CA ILE A 199 -10.27 -1.81 -16.50
C ILE A 199 -10.14 -3.32 -16.60
N ASP A 200 -10.56 -3.88 -17.70
CA ASP A 200 -10.46 -5.33 -17.96
C ASP A 200 -9.02 -5.67 -18.36
N ASN A 201 -8.19 -5.87 -17.34
CA ASN A 201 -6.79 -6.26 -17.48
C ASN A 201 -6.52 -7.43 -16.52
N PRO A 202 -6.05 -8.59 -17.02
CA PRO A 202 -5.71 -9.74 -16.18
C PRO A 202 -4.46 -9.48 -15.32
N ASN A 203 -3.62 -8.51 -15.72
CA ASN A 203 -2.36 -8.17 -15.07
C ASN A 203 -2.59 -7.11 -13.98
N THR A 204 -3.06 -7.56 -12.82
CA THR A 204 -3.42 -6.69 -11.68
C THR A 204 -2.49 -6.85 -10.48
N HIS A 205 -1.38 -7.60 -10.64
CA HIS A 205 -0.43 -7.82 -9.55
C HIS A 205 0.23 -6.52 -9.10
N GLY A 206 0.12 -6.21 -7.79
CA GLY A 206 0.69 -5.01 -7.18
C GLY A 206 -0.19 -3.76 -7.26
N THR A 207 -1.47 -3.85 -7.63
CA THR A 207 -2.39 -2.70 -7.65
C THR A 207 -2.49 -2.00 -6.30
N GLY A 208 -2.60 -2.75 -5.19
CA GLY A 208 -2.62 -2.19 -3.83
C GLY A 208 -1.32 -1.43 -3.50
N CYS A 209 -0.18 -2.06 -3.74
CA CYS A 209 1.14 -1.44 -3.55
C CYS A 209 1.27 -0.14 -4.36
N THR A 210 0.86 -0.16 -5.63
CA THR A 210 0.91 1.00 -6.52
C THR A 210 0.02 2.14 -6.03
N LEU A 211 -1.22 1.85 -5.63
CA LEU A 211 -2.16 2.87 -5.15
C LEU A 211 -1.63 3.53 -3.86
N SER A 212 -1.24 2.73 -2.87
CA SER A 212 -0.74 3.25 -1.58
C SER A 212 0.57 4.03 -1.73
N SER A 213 1.47 3.60 -2.61
CA SER A 213 2.72 4.32 -2.90
C SER A 213 2.50 5.62 -3.68
N ALA A 214 1.51 5.66 -4.59
CA ALA A 214 1.14 6.88 -5.27
C ALA A 214 0.49 7.90 -4.31
N ILE A 215 -0.31 7.44 -3.33
CA ILE A 215 -0.84 8.30 -2.25
C ILE A 215 0.32 8.87 -1.42
N ALA A 216 1.24 8.02 -0.93
CA ALA A 216 2.40 8.47 -0.17
C ALA A 216 3.25 9.47 -0.95
N SER A 217 3.46 9.24 -2.26
CA SER A 217 4.17 10.16 -3.13
C SER A 217 3.51 11.54 -3.22
N ASN A 218 2.20 11.59 -3.28
CA ASN A 218 1.46 12.86 -3.37
C ASN A 218 1.43 13.59 -2.02
N LEU A 219 1.29 12.88 -0.90
CA LEU A 219 1.44 13.44 0.43
C LEU A 219 2.86 14.01 0.65
N ALA A 220 3.91 13.29 0.25
CA ALA A 220 5.29 13.77 0.29
C ALA A 220 5.48 15.09 -0.47
N LYS A 221 4.75 15.30 -1.56
CA LYS A 221 4.76 16.55 -2.35
C LYS A 221 3.94 17.68 -1.71
N GLY A 222 3.23 17.42 -0.59
CA GLY A 222 2.42 18.39 0.14
C GLY A 222 1.00 18.57 -0.39
N TYR A 223 0.50 17.65 -1.21
CA TYR A 223 -0.93 17.62 -1.56
C TYR A 223 -1.75 17.16 -0.35
N ASP A 224 -2.97 17.67 -0.21
CA ASP A 224 -3.94 17.14 0.75
C ASP A 224 -4.33 15.68 0.40
N LEU A 225 -4.96 14.99 1.36
CA LEU A 225 -5.29 13.58 1.20
C LEU A 225 -6.28 13.32 0.05
N ASP A 226 -7.29 14.17 -0.14
CA ASP A 226 -8.27 14.03 -1.21
C ASP A 226 -7.62 14.11 -2.59
N THR A 227 -6.80 15.13 -2.79
CA THR A 227 -6.01 15.31 -4.02
C THR A 227 -5.01 14.16 -4.21
N SER A 228 -4.41 13.68 -3.12
CA SER A 228 -3.46 12.55 -3.17
C SER A 228 -4.15 11.26 -3.62
N VAL A 229 -5.35 10.98 -3.12
CA VAL A 229 -6.16 9.82 -3.54
C VAL A 229 -6.60 9.95 -5.00
N GLU A 230 -7.11 11.10 -5.41
CA GLU A 230 -7.56 11.35 -6.79
C GLU A 230 -6.42 11.13 -7.79
N ARG A 231 -5.24 11.70 -7.52
CA ARG A 231 -4.05 11.55 -8.36
C ARG A 231 -3.54 10.11 -8.39
N ALA A 232 -3.57 9.41 -7.26
CA ALA A 232 -3.17 8.02 -7.16
C ALA A 232 -4.12 7.11 -7.96
N LYS A 233 -5.42 7.38 -7.91
CA LYS A 233 -6.44 6.67 -8.71
C LYS A 233 -6.24 6.89 -10.21
N ALA A 234 -5.96 8.11 -10.62
CA ALA A 234 -5.66 8.43 -12.02
C ALA A 234 -4.40 7.70 -12.49
N TYR A 235 -3.34 7.68 -11.66
CA TYR A 235 -2.09 7.01 -11.98
C TYR A 235 -2.26 5.49 -12.14
N ILE A 236 -2.92 4.81 -11.19
CA ILE A 236 -3.12 3.35 -11.28
C ILE A 236 -4.01 2.99 -12.48
N SER A 237 -5.01 3.81 -12.78
CA SER A 237 -5.87 3.60 -13.96
C SER A 237 -5.08 3.69 -15.25
N GLY A 238 -4.17 4.65 -15.37
CA GLY A 238 -3.26 4.76 -16.53
C GLY A 238 -2.30 3.56 -16.65
N ALA A 239 -1.73 3.12 -15.52
CA ALA A 239 -0.83 1.96 -15.48
C ALA A 239 -1.53 0.66 -15.89
N LEU A 240 -2.80 0.47 -15.49
CA LEU A 240 -3.63 -0.67 -15.90
C LEU A 240 -4.04 -0.57 -17.38
N ALA A 241 -4.45 0.63 -17.83
CA ALA A 241 -4.89 0.85 -19.21
C ALA A 241 -3.78 0.67 -20.26
N ALA A 242 -2.52 0.73 -19.84
CA ALA A 242 -1.37 0.49 -20.71
C ALA A 242 -1.20 -0.99 -21.12
N MET A 243 -1.99 -1.91 -20.56
CA MET A 243 -2.09 -3.33 -20.94
C MET A 243 -0.76 -4.04 -21.09
N LEU A 244 0.20 -3.79 -20.17
CA LEU A 244 1.49 -4.49 -20.16
C LEU A 244 1.24 -6.00 -19.94
N ASP A 245 1.81 -6.83 -20.81
CA ASP A 245 1.66 -8.28 -20.77
C ASP A 245 3.03 -8.95 -20.60
N LEU A 246 3.37 -9.27 -19.35
CA LEU A 246 4.63 -9.94 -18.98
C LEU A 246 4.37 -11.12 -18.04
N GLY A 247 4.98 -12.26 -18.36
CA GLY A 247 4.88 -13.47 -17.56
C GLY A 247 3.77 -14.41 -18.02
N HIS A 248 3.49 -15.44 -17.21
CA HIS A 248 2.53 -16.50 -17.54
C HIS A 248 1.32 -16.55 -16.59
N GLY A 249 1.29 -15.68 -15.58
CA GLY A 249 0.21 -15.56 -14.59
C GLY A 249 -0.30 -14.13 -14.49
N SER A 250 -0.74 -13.68 -13.30
CA SER A 250 -1.09 -12.29 -13.08
C SER A 250 0.16 -11.41 -13.13
N GLY A 251 0.36 -10.73 -14.24
CA GLY A 251 1.53 -9.92 -14.53
C GLY A 251 1.51 -8.53 -13.87
N PRO A 252 2.62 -7.77 -14.00
CA PRO A 252 2.73 -6.41 -13.47
C PRO A 252 1.99 -5.39 -14.35
N MET A 253 1.66 -4.25 -13.76
CA MET A 253 1.21 -3.06 -14.50
C MET A 253 2.39 -2.30 -15.12
N ASN A 254 2.10 -1.46 -16.11
CA ASN A 254 3.09 -0.55 -16.67
C ASN A 254 3.22 0.72 -15.81
N HIS A 255 4.13 0.71 -14.83
CA HIS A 255 4.39 1.86 -13.97
C HIS A 255 4.98 3.06 -14.74
N MET A 256 5.51 2.84 -15.95
CA MET A 256 6.15 3.86 -16.77
C MET A 256 5.25 4.43 -17.88
N PHE A 257 3.96 4.13 -17.88
CA PHE A 257 3.03 4.46 -18.97
C PHE A 257 3.00 5.95 -19.37
N ALA A 258 3.32 6.84 -18.44
CA ALA A 258 3.32 8.30 -18.67
C ALA A 258 4.71 8.90 -18.80
N LEU A 259 5.79 8.12 -18.66
CA LEU A 259 7.14 8.61 -18.83
C LEU A 259 7.43 8.89 -20.31
N LYS A 260 8.07 10.04 -20.56
CA LYS A 260 8.50 10.47 -21.89
C LYS A 260 9.92 11.00 -21.78
N GLY A 261 10.69 10.89 -22.84
CA GLY A 261 12.05 11.43 -22.95
C GLY A 261 12.96 10.54 -23.79
N ASP A 262 14.20 10.98 -23.94
CA ASP A 262 15.19 10.34 -24.82
C ASP A 262 15.59 8.91 -24.39
N PHE A 263 15.24 8.50 -23.19
CA PHE A 263 15.54 7.17 -22.64
C PHE A 263 14.32 6.26 -22.54
N VAL A 264 13.17 6.68 -23.09
CA VAL A 264 11.92 5.92 -23.10
C VAL A 264 11.43 5.88 -24.56
N GLU A 265 11.24 4.67 -25.12
CA GLU A 265 10.70 4.48 -26.47
C GLU A 265 9.23 4.87 -26.58
#